data_2e6959c62cb158f0fa33df59407862f6
#
_entry.id   2e6959c62cb158f0fa33df59407862f6
#
_cell.length_a   1.000
_cell.length_b   1.000
_cell.length_c   1.000
_cell.angle_alpha   90.00
_cell.angle_beta   90.00
_cell.angle_gamma   90.00
#
_symmetry.space_group_name_H-M   'P 1'
#
loop_
_entity.id
_entity.type
_entity.pdbx_description
1 polymer ?
#
loop_
_entity_poly.entity_id
_entity_poly.type
_entity_poly.pdbx_seq_one_letter_code
_entity_poly.pdbx_strand_id
1 'polypeptide(L)'
;MSVKYAFIRGEEGNYSVRNMCRWARVSRAGYYEWRDRPASAWAVWRRQLGDLVEVVFADSDGTYGYRRIHAALRRLGRWCDPQTVRSIMAERGLVACQPRPKGPVTTVSSDAGTIPDLLRRDF
;
A
#
# COMPACT_ATOMS: atom_id res chain seq x y z
N MET A 1 23.96 1.96 -6.54
CA MET A 1 24.15 2.76 -7.78
C MET A 1 22.99 3.73 -8.02
N SER A 2 21.71 3.33 -7.94
CA SER A 2 20.55 4.21 -8.19
C SER A 2 20.48 5.45 -7.28
N VAL A 3 20.84 5.33 -6.01
CA VAL A 3 20.83 6.47 -5.05
C VAL A 3 21.79 7.59 -5.47
N LYS A 4 23.00 7.23 -5.95
CA LYS A 4 23.97 8.23 -6.45
C LYS A 4 23.46 8.95 -7.68
N TYR A 5 22.82 8.23 -8.60
CA TYR A 5 22.22 8.81 -9.79
C TYR A 5 21.00 9.70 -9.49
N ALA A 6 20.18 9.29 -8.52
CA ALA A 6 19.06 10.10 -8.07
C ALA A 6 19.53 11.42 -7.44
N PHE A 7 20.61 11.39 -6.63
CA PHE A 7 21.24 12.59 -6.07
C PHE A 7 21.77 13.52 -7.17
N ILE A 8 22.52 12.96 -8.15
CA ILE A 8 23.04 13.74 -9.28
C ILE A 8 21.89 14.41 -10.06
N ARG A 9 20.79 13.70 -10.27
CA ARG A 9 19.60 14.25 -10.96
C ARG A 9 18.98 15.41 -10.18
N GLY A 10 18.91 15.31 -8.85
CA GLY A 10 18.37 16.37 -8.01
C GLY A 10 19.22 17.66 -8.05
N GLU A 11 20.52 17.55 -8.28
CA GLU A 11 21.47 18.65 -8.26
C GLU A 11 21.91 19.14 -9.67
N GLU A 12 21.30 18.62 -10.75
CA GLU A 12 21.65 18.99 -12.13
C GLU A 12 21.55 20.52 -12.41
N GLY A 13 20.70 21.24 -11.67
CA GLY A 13 20.56 22.69 -11.78
C GLY A 13 21.67 23.47 -11.07
N ASN A 14 22.31 22.89 -10.06
CA ASN A 14 23.27 23.57 -9.20
C ASN A 14 24.72 23.28 -9.59
N TYR A 15 25.01 22.07 -10.06
CA TYR A 15 26.35 21.62 -10.39
C TYR A 15 26.41 20.88 -11.73
N SER A 16 27.58 20.96 -12.40
CA SER A 16 27.74 20.22 -13.64
C SER A 16 27.74 18.70 -13.41
N VAL A 17 27.00 17.96 -14.23
CA VAL A 17 26.93 16.48 -14.18
C VAL A 17 28.32 15.85 -14.24
N ARG A 18 29.25 16.43 -15.01
CA ARG A 18 30.63 15.95 -15.12
C ARG A 18 31.33 15.92 -13.76
N ASN A 19 31.22 17.00 -12.98
CA ASN A 19 31.86 17.12 -11.68
C ASN A 19 31.19 16.19 -10.65
N MET A 20 29.88 16.15 -10.64
CA MET A 20 29.12 15.28 -9.73
C MET A 20 29.40 13.80 -9.97
N CYS A 21 29.47 13.36 -11.23
CA CYS A 21 29.87 11.99 -11.56
C CYS A 21 31.28 11.65 -11.08
N ARG A 22 32.20 12.61 -11.21
CA ARG A 22 33.60 12.45 -10.72
C ARG A 22 33.62 12.31 -9.18
N TRP A 23 32.93 13.18 -8.46
CA TRP A 23 32.86 13.15 -6.99
C TRP A 23 32.17 11.88 -6.48
N ALA A 24 31.08 11.48 -7.10
CA ALA A 24 30.36 10.26 -6.75
C ALA A 24 31.04 8.97 -7.22
N ARG A 25 32.16 9.09 -7.99
CA ARG A 25 32.89 7.95 -8.62
C ARG A 25 31.98 7.05 -9.44
N VAL A 26 31.21 7.66 -10.35
CA VAL A 26 30.31 6.95 -11.28
C VAL A 26 30.59 7.39 -12.70
N SER A 27 30.26 6.49 -13.66
CA SER A 27 30.39 6.80 -15.09
C SER A 27 29.32 7.78 -15.55
N ARG A 28 29.72 8.77 -16.35
CA ARG A 28 28.76 9.69 -16.99
C ARG A 28 27.82 8.95 -17.94
N ALA A 29 28.36 8.03 -18.74
CA ALA A 29 27.57 7.22 -19.66
C ALA A 29 26.50 6.42 -18.91
N GLY A 30 26.90 5.77 -17.79
CA GLY A 30 25.97 5.04 -16.94
C GLY A 30 24.88 5.94 -16.29
N TYR A 31 25.22 7.19 -15.98
CA TYR A 31 24.23 8.15 -15.47
C TYR A 31 23.20 8.50 -16.56
N TYR A 32 23.65 8.85 -17.76
CA TYR A 32 22.73 9.19 -18.85
C TYR A 32 21.87 8.00 -19.27
N GLU A 33 22.44 6.80 -19.36
CA GLU A 33 21.69 5.57 -19.63
C GLU A 33 20.62 5.32 -18.55
N TRP A 34 20.95 5.52 -17.27
CA TRP A 34 20.00 5.39 -16.18
C TRP A 34 18.89 6.46 -16.24
N ARG A 35 19.26 7.72 -16.56
CA ARG A 35 18.33 8.85 -16.64
C ARG A 35 17.32 8.66 -17.76
N ASP A 36 17.78 8.22 -18.92
CA ASP A 36 16.99 8.13 -20.15
C ASP A 36 16.33 6.74 -20.30
N ARG A 37 16.58 5.83 -19.35
CA ARG A 37 15.97 4.48 -19.36
C ARG A 37 14.46 4.58 -19.21
N PRO A 38 13.68 4.05 -20.20
CA PRO A 38 12.22 3.97 -20.07
C PRO A 38 11.81 3.09 -18.89
N ALA A 39 10.65 3.38 -18.32
CA ALA A 39 10.09 2.55 -17.26
C ALA A 39 9.91 1.12 -17.76
N SER A 40 10.28 0.13 -16.94
CA SER A 40 10.10 -1.28 -17.30
C SER A 40 8.63 -1.61 -17.54
N ALA A 41 8.34 -2.59 -18.39
CA ALA A 41 6.98 -3.04 -18.66
C ALA A 41 6.22 -3.39 -17.35
N TRP A 42 6.93 -4.00 -16.39
CA TRP A 42 6.37 -4.28 -15.07
C TRP A 42 6.01 -3.02 -14.27
N ALA A 43 6.86 -1.98 -14.32
CA ALA A 43 6.58 -0.71 -13.64
C ALA A 43 5.38 0.01 -14.26
N VAL A 44 5.26 -0.04 -15.59
CA VAL A 44 4.10 0.50 -16.32
C VAL A 44 2.83 -0.26 -15.93
N TRP A 45 2.88 -1.60 -15.98
CA TRP A 45 1.76 -2.46 -15.58
C TRP A 45 1.33 -2.20 -14.12
N ARG A 46 2.29 -2.12 -13.19
CA ARG A 46 2.01 -1.87 -11.78
C ARG A 46 1.35 -0.51 -11.57
N ARG A 47 1.77 0.51 -12.30
CA ARG A 47 1.14 1.86 -12.25
C ARG A 47 -0.30 1.79 -12.73
N GLN A 48 -0.55 1.18 -13.89
CA GLN A 48 -1.89 1.01 -14.45
C GLN A 48 -2.80 0.21 -13.50
N LEU A 49 -2.28 -0.84 -12.89
CA LEU A 49 -3.02 -1.60 -11.89
C LEU A 49 -3.36 -0.74 -10.67
N GLY A 50 -2.42 0.11 -10.24
CA GLY A 50 -2.65 1.04 -9.14
C GLY A 50 -3.76 2.05 -9.44
N ASP A 51 -3.82 2.58 -10.65
CA ASP A 51 -4.88 3.51 -11.07
C ASP A 51 -6.26 2.83 -11.04
N LEU A 52 -6.33 1.55 -11.47
CA LEU A 52 -7.55 0.77 -11.35
C LEU A 52 -7.95 0.46 -9.89
N VAL A 53 -6.97 0.20 -9.03
CA VAL A 53 -7.20 0.01 -7.59
C VAL A 53 -7.82 1.27 -6.98
N GLU A 54 -7.33 2.45 -7.32
CA GLU A 54 -7.90 3.72 -6.85
C GLU A 54 -9.34 3.92 -7.33
N VAL A 55 -9.61 3.67 -8.59
CA VAL A 55 -10.98 3.77 -9.14
C VAL A 55 -11.93 2.86 -8.39
N VAL A 56 -11.59 1.56 -8.24
CA VAL A 56 -12.44 0.59 -7.52
C VAL A 56 -12.59 0.97 -6.04
N PHE A 57 -11.56 1.54 -5.43
CA PHE A 57 -11.63 2.00 -4.05
C PHE A 57 -12.56 3.21 -3.91
N ALA A 58 -12.47 4.18 -4.82
CA ALA A 58 -13.35 5.35 -4.86
C ALA A 58 -14.82 4.96 -5.13
N ASP A 59 -15.06 4.05 -6.08
CA ASP A 59 -16.40 3.53 -6.39
C ASP A 59 -17.07 2.83 -5.19
N SER A 60 -16.27 2.36 -4.24
CA SER A 60 -16.76 1.74 -3.00
C SER A 60 -16.87 2.73 -1.83
N ASP A 61 -16.77 4.04 -2.06
CA ASP A 61 -16.73 5.08 -1.00
C ASP A 61 -15.67 4.78 0.07
N GLY A 62 -14.52 4.22 -0.32
CA GLY A 62 -13.42 3.90 0.58
C GLY A 62 -13.71 2.74 1.54
N THR A 63 -14.70 1.91 1.27
CA THR A 63 -15.09 0.80 2.16
C THR A 63 -14.38 -0.51 1.84
N TYR A 64 -13.88 -0.68 0.60
CA TYR A 64 -13.30 -1.94 0.17
C TYR A 64 -11.86 -2.11 0.65
N GLY A 65 -11.62 -3.16 1.42
CA GLY A 65 -10.26 -3.63 1.70
C GLY A 65 -9.68 -4.43 0.52
N TYR A 66 -8.38 -4.73 0.57
CA TYR A 66 -7.64 -5.37 -0.53
C TYR A 66 -8.29 -6.65 -1.08
N ARG A 67 -8.97 -7.47 -0.24
CA ARG A 67 -9.63 -8.71 -0.69
C ARG A 67 -10.82 -8.42 -1.60
N ARG A 68 -11.63 -7.41 -1.27
CA ARG A 68 -12.79 -7.01 -2.08
C ARG A 68 -12.34 -6.34 -3.37
N ILE A 69 -11.32 -5.47 -3.31
CA ILE A 69 -10.71 -4.85 -4.49
C ILE A 69 -10.12 -5.90 -5.42
N HIS A 70 -9.38 -6.88 -4.90
CA HIS A 70 -8.85 -7.98 -5.69
C HIS A 70 -9.98 -8.77 -6.39
N ALA A 71 -11.08 -9.07 -5.70
CA ALA A 71 -12.23 -9.73 -6.31
C ALA A 71 -12.89 -8.88 -7.40
N ALA A 72 -12.99 -7.57 -7.21
CA ALA A 72 -13.50 -6.64 -8.22
C ALA A 72 -12.59 -6.59 -9.45
N LEU A 73 -11.28 -6.50 -9.27
CA LEU A 73 -10.31 -6.54 -10.37
C LEU A 73 -10.39 -7.84 -11.17
N ARG A 74 -10.59 -8.99 -10.52
CA ARG A 74 -10.81 -10.26 -11.22
C ARG A 74 -12.06 -10.25 -12.08
N ARG A 75 -13.17 -9.63 -11.63
CA ARG A 75 -14.39 -9.47 -12.43
C ARG A 75 -14.15 -8.57 -13.66
N LEU A 76 -13.25 -7.60 -13.55
CA LEU A 76 -12.81 -6.76 -14.66
C LEU A 76 -11.78 -7.45 -15.58
N GLY A 77 -11.52 -8.75 -15.37
CA GLY A 77 -10.56 -9.52 -16.18
C GLY A 77 -9.08 -9.19 -15.88
N ARG A 78 -8.79 -8.53 -14.76
CA ARG A 78 -7.42 -8.19 -14.35
C ARG A 78 -6.92 -9.20 -13.33
N TRP A 79 -5.95 -10.02 -13.74
CA TRP A 79 -5.31 -11.01 -12.89
C TRP A 79 -4.08 -10.42 -12.20
N CYS A 80 -4.06 -10.47 -10.89
CA CYS A 80 -2.94 -10.06 -10.07
C CYS A 80 -2.96 -10.84 -8.75
N ASP A 81 -1.84 -10.86 -8.06
CA ASP A 81 -1.76 -11.44 -6.71
C ASP A 81 -2.44 -10.52 -5.67
N PRO A 82 -3.21 -11.06 -4.70
CA PRO A 82 -3.84 -10.26 -3.66
C PRO A 82 -2.83 -9.43 -2.85
N GLN A 83 -1.62 -9.94 -2.66
CA GLN A 83 -0.56 -9.25 -1.95
C GLN A 83 -0.06 -8.02 -2.72
N THR A 84 -0.06 -8.10 -4.07
CA THR A 84 0.24 -6.95 -4.92
C THR A 84 -0.78 -5.83 -4.72
N VAL A 85 -2.08 -6.16 -4.65
CA VAL A 85 -3.14 -5.17 -4.39
C VAL A 85 -2.95 -4.54 -3.01
N ARG A 86 -2.66 -5.34 -1.99
CA ARG A 86 -2.38 -4.85 -0.62
C ARG A 86 -1.20 -3.89 -0.59
N SER A 87 -0.11 -4.23 -1.27
CA SER A 87 1.10 -3.40 -1.39
C SER A 87 0.79 -2.06 -2.08
N ILE A 88 0.04 -2.10 -3.18
CA ILE A 88 -0.38 -0.88 -3.90
C ILE A 88 -1.26 0.02 -3.03
N MET A 89 -2.23 -0.56 -2.31
CA MET A 89 -3.08 0.20 -1.40
C MET A 89 -2.25 0.88 -0.30
N ALA A 90 -1.28 0.18 0.28
CA ALA A 90 -0.39 0.74 1.30
C ALA A 90 0.48 1.87 0.73
N GLU A 91 1.07 1.70 -0.47
CA GLU A 91 1.88 2.71 -1.15
C GLU A 91 1.10 3.98 -1.48
N ARG A 92 -0.19 3.85 -1.81
CA ARG A 92 -1.08 4.97 -2.15
C ARG A 92 -1.88 5.50 -0.96
N GLY A 93 -1.66 4.96 0.25
CA GLY A 93 -2.36 5.40 1.47
C GLY A 93 -3.87 5.10 1.46
N LEU A 94 -4.31 4.09 0.70
CA LEU A 94 -5.72 3.71 0.61
C LEU A 94 -6.10 2.84 1.81
N VAL A 95 -6.70 3.44 2.81
CA VAL A 95 -7.14 2.77 4.03
C VAL A 95 -8.65 2.59 3.99
N ALA A 96 -9.11 1.32 4.00
CA ALA A 96 -10.53 1.02 4.02
C ALA A 96 -11.17 1.53 5.33
N CYS A 97 -12.40 2.03 5.24
CA CYS A 97 -13.17 2.44 6.40
C CYS A 97 -13.27 1.28 7.40
N GLN A 98 -12.78 1.49 8.61
CA GLN A 98 -12.87 0.50 9.68
C GLN A 98 -14.30 0.50 10.25
N PRO A 99 -14.89 -0.66 10.57
CA PRO A 99 -16.13 -0.68 11.32
C PRO A 99 -15.89 0.05 12.66
N ARG A 100 -16.92 0.75 13.14
CA ARG A 100 -16.85 1.42 14.44
C ARG A 100 -16.38 0.41 15.49
N PRO A 101 -15.49 0.79 16.42
CA PRO A 101 -15.14 -0.06 17.54
C PRO A 101 -16.42 -0.46 18.26
N LYS A 102 -16.46 -1.69 18.78
CA LYS A 102 -17.59 -2.17 19.57
C LYS A 102 -17.94 -1.09 20.61
N GLY A 103 -19.22 -0.74 20.67
CA GLY A 103 -19.72 0.21 21.66
C GLY A 103 -19.32 -0.21 23.08
N PRO A 104 -19.48 0.67 24.06
CA PRO A 104 -19.16 0.35 25.43
C PRO A 104 -19.87 -0.94 25.84
N VAL A 105 -19.17 -1.81 26.54
CA VAL A 105 -19.76 -3.03 27.13
C VAL A 105 -20.75 -2.55 28.17
N THR A 106 -22.05 -2.73 27.89
CA THR A 106 -23.13 -2.30 28.79
C THR A 106 -23.23 -3.16 30.03
N THR A 107 -22.61 -4.37 30.00
CA THR A 107 -22.59 -5.28 31.14
C THR A 107 -21.25 -5.14 31.84
N VAL A 108 -21.25 -4.58 33.00
CA VAL A 108 -20.08 -4.54 33.90
C VAL A 108 -20.14 -5.80 34.78
N SER A 109 -19.04 -6.53 34.87
CA SER A 109 -18.93 -7.61 35.83
C SER A 109 -19.13 -7.02 37.24
N SER A 110 -20.21 -7.40 37.92
CA SER A 110 -20.40 -7.01 39.30
C SER A 110 -19.60 -7.93 40.23
N ASP A 111 -19.09 -7.36 41.32
CA ASP A 111 -18.50 -8.12 42.44
C ASP A 111 -19.54 -8.91 43.26
N ALA A 112 -20.76 -9.01 42.72
CA ALA A 112 -21.78 -9.86 43.34
C ALA A 112 -21.24 -11.29 43.33
N GLY A 113 -20.99 -11.84 44.48
CA GLY A 113 -20.50 -13.20 44.68
C GLY A 113 -21.34 -14.22 43.92
N THR A 114 -20.84 -15.40 43.79
CA THR A 114 -21.48 -16.50 43.04
C THR A 114 -22.95 -16.62 43.42
N ILE A 115 -23.85 -16.27 42.50
CA ILE A 115 -25.29 -16.42 42.72
C ILE A 115 -25.60 -17.91 42.79
N PRO A 116 -26.10 -18.43 43.91
CA PRO A 116 -26.37 -19.86 44.06
C PRO A 116 -27.45 -20.29 43.08
N ASP A 117 -27.24 -21.43 42.38
CA ASP A 117 -28.24 -22.05 41.55
C ASP A 117 -29.37 -22.65 42.42
N LEU A 118 -30.41 -21.86 42.57
CA LEU A 118 -31.59 -22.24 43.37
C LEU A 118 -32.43 -23.35 42.70
N LEU A 119 -32.25 -23.54 41.38
CA LEU A 119 -33.00 -24.54 40.62
C LEU A 119 -32.37 -25.93 40.65
N ARG A 120 -31.13 -26.05 41.20
CA ARG A 120 -30.39 -27.34 41.30
C ARG A 120 -30.57 -28.14 40.02
N ARG A 121 -30.08 -27.59 38.90
CA ARG A 121 -30.17 -28.25 37.58
C ARG A 121 -29.39 -29.56 37.61
N ASP A 122 -30.07 -30.59 38.03
CA ASP A 122 -29.61 -31.98 37.99
C ASP A 122 -30.12 -32.58 36.67
N PHE A 123 -29.22 -32.76 35.71
CA PHE A 123 -29.53 -33.34 34.40
C PHE A 123 -29.09 -34.76 34.31
#